data_617d8f4cfa93a94a4e1be28b4db36776
#
_entry.id   617d8f4cfa93a94a4e1be28b4db36776
#
_cell.length_a   1.000
_cell.length_b   1.000
_cell.length_c   1.000
_cell.angle_alpha   90.00
_cell.angle_beta   90.00
_cell.angle_gamma   90.00
#
_symmetry.space_group_name_H-M   'P 1'
#
loop_
_entity.id
_entity.type
_entity.pdbx_description
1 polymer ?
#
loop_
_entity_poly.entity_id
_entity_poly.type
_entity_poly.pdbx_seq_one_letter_code
_entity_poly.pdbx_strand_id
1 'polypeptide(L)'
;MLINIKEDNMNEAWNNLVKAQVTYESVARNCPYESISANGYMRKLEYYEKILFPGMMFASIGGIIKKSHCSICNESYNKCNHIKGKLYNGEMCVRMVTEMELEEVSLVDIPANKQCRVLTTTYNGKTVDSLTLREIEKTNDE
;
A
#
# COMPACT_ATOMS: atom_id res chain seq x y z
N MET A 1 13.51 5.74 2.97
CA MET A 1 13.09 5.01 4.18
C MET A 1 14.06 5.21 5.35
N LEU A 2 15.31 4.69 5.34
CA LEU A 2 16.23 4.77 6.51
C LEU A 2 16.57 6.21 6.92
N ILE A 3 16.66 7.15 6.00
CA ILE A 3 16.86 8.58 6.30
C ILE A 3 15.66 9.10 7.08
N ASN A 4 14.44 8.83 6.62
CA ASN A 4 13.21 9.27 7.29
C ASN A 4 13.09 8.73 8.72
N ILE A 5 13.56 7.49 8.98
CA ILE A 5 13.62 6.95 10.35
C ILE A 5 14.57 7.75 11.22
N LYS A 6 15.74 8.13 10.70
CA LYS A 6 16.72 8.96 11.44
C LYS A 6 16.18 10.36 11.74
N GLU A 7 15.32 10.87 10.87
CA GLU A 7 14.64 12.18 11.00
C GLU A 7 13.33 12.09 11.79
N ASP A 8 13.04 10.93 12.39
CA ASP A 8 11.82 10.64 13.14
C ASP A 8 10.51 10.79 12.31
N ASN A 9 10.63 10.69 10.99
CA ASN A 9 9.48 10.73 10.07
C ASN A 9 9.02 9.32 9.71
N MET A 10 8.38 8.65 10.66
CA MET A 10 7.97 7.24 10.52
C MET A 10 6.89 7.03 9.46
N ASN A 11 5.97 7.99 9.27
CA ASN A 11 4.94 7.91 8.23
C ASN A 11 5.56 7.86 6.83
N GLU A 12 6.50 8.76 6.56
CA GLU A 12 7.19 8.78 5.27
C GLU A 12 8.14 7.58 5.10
N ALA A 13 8.74 7.10 6.18
CA ALA A 13 9.53 5.88 6.17
C ALA A 13 8.68 4.67 5.73
N TRP A 14 7.48 4.52 6.29
CA TRP A 14 6.51 3.49 5.92
C TRP A 14 6.09 3.62 4.45
N ASN A 15 5.68 4.81 4.02
CA ASN A 15 5.26 5.07 2.64
C ASN A 15 6.36 4.69 1.63
N ASN A 16 7.60 5.04 1.92
CA ASN A 16 8.74 4.70 1.06
C ASN A 16 9.04 3.20 1.03
N LEU A 17 8.86 2.48 2.15
CA LEU A 17 8.99 1.04 2.18
C LEU A 17 7.91 0.36 1.31
N VAL A 18 6.65 0.73 1.51
CA VAL A 18 5.52 0.19 0.73
C VAL A 18 5.70 0.48 -0.76
N LYS A 19 6.10 1.72 -1.11
CA LYS A 19 6.38 2.10 -2.50
C LYS A 19 7.49 1.24 -3.10
N ALA A 20 8.56 0.96 -2.36
CA ALA A 20 9.65 0.10 -2.84
C ALA A 20 9.17 -1.34 -3.07
N GLN A 21 8.33 -1.91 -2.18
CA GLN A 21 7.75 -3.24 -2.35
C GLN A 21 6.86 -3.31 -3.59
N VAL A 22 5.93 -2.36 -3.76
CA VAL A 22 5.03 -2.30 -4.92
C VAL A 22 5.80 -2.12 -6.24
N THR A 23 6.83 -1.26 -6.23
CA THR A 23 7.68 -1.06 -7.41
C THR A 23 8.42 -2.35 -7.77
N TYR A 24 8.99 -3.04 -6.77
CA TYR A 24 9.65 -4.32 -6.98
C TYR A 24 8.70 -5.37 -7.58
N GLU A 25 7.50 -5.53 -7.02
CA GLU A 25 6.51 -6.48 -7.55
C GLU A 25 6.13 -6.16 -9.00
N SER A 26 5.99 -4.87 -9.32
CA SER A 26 5.70 -4.42 -10.67
C SER A 26 6.82 -4.77 -11.65
N VAL A 27 8.08 -4.54 -11.25
CA VAL A 27 9.26 -4.91 -12.05
C VAL A 27 9.33 -6.42 -12.22
N ALA A 28 9.16 -7.19 -11.15
CA ALA A 28 9.22 -8.66 -11.19
C ALA A 28 8.18 -9.27 -12.13
N ARG A 29 6.97 -8.67 -12.21
CA ARG A 29 5.91 -9.14 -13.14
C ARG A 29 6.21 -8.81 -14.61
N ASN A 30 7.00 -7.78 -14.88
CA ASN A 30 7.24 -7.30 -16.24
C ASN A 30 8.63 -7.66 -16.80
N CYS A 31 9.55 -8.03 -15.94
CA CYS A 31 10.90 -8.46 -16.35
C CYS A 31 11.01 -9.99 -16.32
N PRO A 32 11.32 -10.64 -17.46
CA PRO A 32 11.42 -12.10 -17.54
C PRO A 32 12.69 -12.67 -16.86
N TYR A 33 13.58 -11.83 -16.38
CA TYR A 33 14.81 -12.26 -15.74
C TYR A 33 14.59 -12.49 -14.25
N GLU A 34 14.43 -13.74 -13.86
CA GLU A 34 14.56 -14.17 -12.46
C GLU A 34 16.03 -14.08 -12.03
N SER A 35 16.48 -12.91 -11.63
CA SER A 35 17.78 -12.82 -10.98
C SER A 35 17.63 -13.24 -9.52
N ILE A 36 18.53 -14.12 -9.04
CA ILE A 36 18.66 -14.49 -7.62
C ILE A 36 18.78 -13.23 -6.74
N SER A 37 19.40 -12.17 -7.27
CA SER A 37 19.53 -10.87 -6.64
C SER A 37 18.20 -10.16 -6.42
N ALA A 38 17.23 -10.32 -7.34
CA ALA A 38 15.92 -9.69 -7.21
C ALA A 38 15.13 -10.28 -6.03
N ASN A 39 15.11 -11.62 -5.89
CA ASN A 39 14.45 -12.28 -4.77
C ASN A 39 15.09 -11.89 -3.40
N GLY A 40 16.42 -11.70 -3.39
CA GLY A 40 17.14 -11.20 -2.20
C GLY A 40 16.71 -9.78 -1.80
N TYR A 41 16.40 -8.93 -2.77
CA TYR A 41 15.95 -7.56 -2.49
C TYR A 41 14.57 -7.52 -1.81
N MET A 42 13.60 -8.29 -2.31
CA MET A 42 12.26 -8.34 -1.68
C MET A 42 12.34 -8.88 -0.25
N ARG A 43 13.09 -9.96 -0.02
CA ARG A 43 13.32 -10.50 1.34
C ARG A 43 13.93 -9.46 2.29
N LYS A 44 14.80 -8.60 1.78
CA LYS A 44 15.39 -7.50 2.56
C LYS A 44 14.36 -6.43 2.92
N LEU A 45 13.44 -6.08 2.00
CA LEU A 45 12.35 -5.15 2.27
C LEU A 45 11.37 -5.71 3.31
N GLU A 46 11.01 -6.99 3.20
CA GLU A 46 10.16 -7.69 4.17
C GLU A 46 10.83 -7.80 5.55
N TYR A 47 12.13 -8.03 5.56
CA TYR A 47 12.90 -8.03 6.81
C TYR A 47 12.89 -6.65 7.48
N TYR A 48 13.12 -5.59 6.72
CA TYR A 48 13.01 -4.22 7.25
C TYR A 48 11.61 -3.91 7.78
N GLU A 49 10.57 -4.36 7.10
CA GLU A 49 9.20 -4.21 7.58
C GLU A 49 9.04 -4.83 8.99
N LYS A 50 9.48 -6.06 9.14
CA LYS A 50 9.33 -6.81 10.42
C LYS A 50 10.12 -6.24 11.58
N ILE A 51 11.31 -5.67 11.34
CA ILE A 51 12.17 -5.21 12.44
C ILE A 51 12.01 -3.73 12.77
N LEU A 52 11.51 -2.92 11.81
CA LEU A 52 11.44 -1.47 11.97
C LEU A 52 10.02 -0.97 12.27
N PHE A 53 9.01 -1.79 11.98
CA PHE A 53 7.62 -1.39 12.17
C PHE A 53 6.88 -2.43 13.01
N PRO A 54 5.98 -1.98 13.93
CA PRO A 54 5.16 -2.90 14.73
C PRO A 54 4.15 -3.63 13.85
N GLY A 55 3.57 -4.69 14.38
CA GLY A 55 2.39 -5.33 13.77
C GLY A 55 1.22 -4.35 13.75
N MET A 56 0.60 -4.17 12.59
CA MET A 56 -0.48 -3.23 12.38
C MET A 56 -1.71 -3.91 11.80
N MET A 57 -2.87 -3.29 12.04
CA MET A 57 -4.11 -3.63 11.35
C MET A 57 -4.31 -2.69 10.16
N PHE A 58 -4.98 -3.19 9.14
CA PHE A 58 -5.28 -2.45 7.93
C PHE A 58 -6.77 -2.48 7.64
N ALA A 59 -7.27 -1.42 6.99
CA ALA A 59 -8.61 -1.39 6.45
C ALA A 59 -8.62 -1.97 5.03
N SER A 60 -9.56 -2.86 4.76
CA SER A 60 -9.87 -3.35 3.42
C SER A 60 -11.31 -3.04 3.10
N ILE A 61 -11.56 -2.54 1.90
CA ILE A 61 -12.91 -2.23 1.42
C ILE A 61 -13.39 -3.32 0.47
N GLY A 62 -14.64 -3.76 0.65
CA GLY A 62 -15.38 -4.61 -0.28
C GLY A 62 -16.52 -3.85 -0.91
N GLY A 63 -16.83 -4.12 -2.17
CA GLY A 63 -17.96 -3.47 -2.84
C GLY A 63 -18.03 -3.74 -4.33
N ILE A 64 -19.08 -3.21 -4.95
CA ILE A 64 -19.40 -3.42 -6.36
C ILE A 64 -18.89 -2.25 -7.19
N ILE A 65 -17.96 -2.52 -8.11
CA ILE A 65 -17.45 -1.53 -9.05
C ILE A 65 -18.50 -1.28 -10.13
N LYS A 66 -19.05 -0.08 -10.18
CA LYS A 66 -20.05 0.34 -11.16
C LYS A 66 -19.38 0.87 -12.43
N LYS A 67 -18.34 1.71 -12.29
CA LYS A 67 -17.60 2.27 -13.42
C LYS A 67 -16.11 2.23 -13.21
N SER A 68 -15.39 1.89 -14.26
CA SER A 68 -13.92 1.92 -14.28
C SER A 68 -13.42 2.07 -15.71
N HIS A 69 -12.24 2.64 -15.86
CA HIS A 69 -11.55 2.81 -17.13
C HIS A 69 -10.09 2.38 -17.06
N CYS A 70 -9.48 2.21 -18.20
CA CYS A 70 -8.08 1.88 -18.35
C CYS A 70 -7.21 3.14 -18.22
N SER A 71 -6.12 3.10 -17.45
CA SER A 71 -5.20 4.22 -17.32
C SER A 71 -4.42 4.55 -18.59
N ILE A 72 -4.33 3.60 -19.55
CA ILE A 72 -3.55 3.76 -20.78
C ILE A 72 -4.38 4.41 -21.90
N CYS A 73 -5.61 3.92 -22.12
CA CYS A 73 -6.42 4.39 -23.24
C CYS A 73 -7.70 5.13 -22.84
N ASN A 74 -7.98 5.28 -21.54
CA ASN A 74 -9.19 5.88 -20.98
C ASN A 74 -10.53 5.23 -21.40
N GLU A 75 -10.49 4.15 -22.16
CA GLU A 75 -11.67 3.36 -22.49
C GLU A 75 -12.25 2.66 -21.25
N SER A 76 -13.55 2.35 -21.30
CA SER A 76 -14.17 1.48 -20.29
C SER A 76 -13.35 0.21 -20.13
N TYR A 77 -13.00 -0.14 -18.87
CA TYR A 77 -12.10 -1.27 -18.61
C TYR A 77 -12.60 -2.59 -19.21
N ASN A 78 -13.90 -2.78 -19.31
CA ASN A 78 -14.52 -3.99 -19.87
C ASN A 78 -14.43 -4.06 -21.41
N LYS A 79 -14.11 -2.95 -22.08
CA LYS A 79 -13.95 -2.86 -23.54
C LYS A 79 -12.50 -2.75 -23.97
N CYS A 80 -11.61 -2.55 -23.01
CA CYS A 80 -10.19 -2.36 -23.23
C CYS A 80 -9.44 -3.70 -23.33
N ASN A 81 -8.45 -3.78 -24.22
CA ASN A 81 -7.58 -4.95 -24.39
C ASN A 81 -6.28 -4.87 -23.57
N HIS A 82 -6.04 -3.78 -22.85
CA HIS A 82 -4.86 -3.64 -22.01
C HIS A 82 -4.99 -4.50 -20.75
N ILE A 83 -3.91 -5.16 -20.39
CA ILE A 83 -3.86 -6.09 -19.25
C ILE A 83 -3.33 -5.35 -18.01
N LYS A 84 -4.11 -5.35 -16.92
CA LYS A 84 -3.70 -4.79 -15.63
C LYS A 84 -2.35 -5.32 -15.18
N GLY A 85 -1.46 -4.41 -14.78
CA GLY A 85 -0.12 -4.73 -14.29
C GLY A 85 0.94 -4.89 -15.38
N LYS A 86 0.59 -4.85 -16.68
CA LYS A 86 1.55 -4.80 -17.78
C LYS A 86 1.97 -3.37 -18.10
N LEU A 87 3.21 -3.23 -18.60
CA LEU A 87 3.75 -1.97 -19.07
C LEU A 87 3.41 -1.73 -20.55
N TYR A 88 2.96 -0.51 -20.85
CA TYR A 88 2.69 0.00 -22.19
C TYR A 88 3.40 1.36 -22.32
N ASN A 89 4.40 1.44 -23.20
CA ASN A 89 5.23 2.65 -23.39
C ASN A 89 5.81 3.23 -22.09
N GLY A 90 6.21 2.35 -21.15
CA GLY A 90 6.78 2.77 -19.88
C GLY A 90 5.75 3.07 -18.77
N GLU A 91 4.45 3.05 -19.08
CA GLU A 91 3.39 3.24 -18.09
C GLU A 91 2.72 1.92 -17.73
N MET A 92 2.49 1.70 -16.44
CA MET A 92 1.81 0.50 -15.96
C MET A 92 0.30 0.65 -16.12
N CYS A 93 -0.31 -0.32 -16.81
CA CYS A 93 -1.77 -0.37 -16.93
C CYS A 93 -2.41 -0.66 -15.58
N VAL A 94 -3.27 0.25 -15.14
CA VAL A 94 -4.10 0.09 -13.94
C VAL A 94 -5.58 0.28 -14.27
N ARG A 95 -6.44 -0.38 -13.49
CA ARG A 95 -7.88 -0.16 -13.55
C ARG A 95 -8.23 1.03 -12.65
N MET A 96 -8.63 2.13 -13.26
CA MET A 96 -9.09 3.34 -12.58
C MET A 96 -10.57 3.19 -12.23
N VAL A 97 -10.89 3.03 -10.95
CA VAL A 97 -12.29 2.95 -10.48
C VAL A 97 -12.81 4.36 -10.27
N THR A 98 -13.89 4.71 -10.95
CA THR A 98 -14.52 6.04 -10.87
C THR A 98 -15.85 6.03 -10.13
N GLU A 99 -16.49 4.87 -10.03
CA GLU A 99 -17.74 4.72 -9.31
C GLU A 99 -17.79 3.33 -8.67
N MET A 100 -18.04 3.29 -7.37
CA MET A 100 -18.11 2.06 -6.58
C MET A 100 -19.20 2.20 -5.53
N GLU A 101 -19.96 1.14 -5.34
CA GLU A 101 -20.87 0.98 -4.20
C GLU A 101 -20.15 0.21 -3.11
N LEU A 102 -19.93 0.87 -1.98
CA LEU A 102 -19.26 0.28 -0.81
C LEU A 102 -20.24 -0.66 -0.11
N GLU A 103 -19.85 -1.90 0.14
CA GLU A 103 -20.65 -2.89 0.85
C GLU A 103 -20.11 -3.15 2.26
N GLU A 104 -18.78 -3.21 2.40
CA GLU A 104 -18.15 -3.50 3.68
C GLU A 104 -16.80 -2.81 3.85
N VAL A 105 -16.39 -2.64 5.10
CA VAL A 105 -15.03 -2.30 5.51
C VAL A 105 -14.59 -3.32 6.54
N SER A 106 -13.55 -4.08 6.23
CA SER A 106 -13.00 -5.11 7.10
C SER A 106 -11.64 -4.70 7.66
N LEU A 107 -11.33 -5.13 8.89
CA LEU A 107 -9.99 -5.03 9.45
C LEU A 107 -9.24 -6.33 9.12
N VAL A 108 -8.04 -6.19 8.56
CA VAL A 108 -7.22 -7.31 8.11
C VAL A 108 -5.77 -7.11 8.53
N ASP A 109 -5.03 -8.18 8.70
CA ASP A 109 -3.59 -8.20 8.94
C ASP A 109 -2.78 -8.23 7.63
N ILE A 110 -3.36 -8.79 6.56
CA ILE A 110 -2.75 -8.87 5.23
C ILE A 110 -3.62 -8.10 4.22
N PRO A 111 -3.33 -6.81 3.99
CA PRO A 111 -4.14 -5.97 3.10
C PRO A 111 -3.72 -6.10 1.64
N ALA A 112 -4.64 -5.76 0.72
CA ALA A 112 -4.30 -5.55 -0.69
C ALA A 112 -3.45 -4.28 -0.89
N ASN A 113 -3.60 -3.28 -0.01
CA ASN A 113 -2.82 -2.04 -0.01
C ASN A 113 -2.34 -1.71 1.41
N LYS A 114 -1.05 -1.83 1.65
CA LYS A 114 -0.42 -1.54 2.95
C LYS A 114 -0.45 -0.05 3.36
N GLN A 115 -0.86 0.85 2.48
CA GLN A 115 -1.06 2.25 2.85
C GLN A 115 -2.39 2.49 3.59
N CYS A 116 -3.34 1.54 3.51
CA CYS A 116 -4.62 1.60 4.22
C CYS A 116 -4.51 1.11 5.67
N ARG A 117 -3.41 1.46 6.37
CA ARG A 117 -3.20 1.09 7.77
C ARG A 117 -4.14 1.84 8.71
N VAL A 118 -4.49 1.23 9.81
CA VAL A 118 -5.15 1.91 10.93
C VAL A 118 -4.14 2.84 11.58
N LEU A 119 -4.46 4.14 11.64
CA LEU A 119 -3.50 5.18 12.06
C LEU A 119 -3.31 5.23 13.57
N THR A 120 -4.35 4.91 14.33
CA THR A 120 -4.35 5.00 15.78
C THR A 120 -4.92 3.74 16.41
N THR A 121 -4.41 3.39 17.58
CA THR A 121 -4.93 2.30 18.40
C THR A 121 -4.98 2.71 19.86
N THR A 122 -5.69 1.92 20.69
CA THR A 122 -5.72 2.15 22.14
C THR A 122 -4.78 1.18 22.84
N TYR A 123 -3.85 1.72 23.60
CA TYR A 123 -2.92 0.96 24.43
C TYR A 123 -2.95 1.49 25.86
N ASN A 124 -3.22 0.63 26.85
CA ASN A 124 -3.37 1.00 28.27
C ASN A 124 -4.33 2.19 28.51
N GLY A 125 -5.46 2.25 27.76
CA GLY A 125 -6.44 3.31 27.89
C GLY A 125 -6.07 4.65 27.21
N LYS A 126 -4.92 4.71 26.55
CA LYS A 126 -4.43 5.91 25.84
C LYS A 126 -4.48 5.68 24.34
N THR A 127 -4.80 6.73 23.59
CA THR A 127 -4.71 6.70 22.13
C THR A 127 -3.27 6.88 21.69
N VAL A 128 -2.76 5.95 20.90
CA VAL A 128 -1.38 5.98 20.40
C VAL A 128 -1.35 5.87 18.88
N ASP A 129 -0.33 6.47 18.26
CA ASP A 129 -0.03 6.26 16.84
C ASP A 129 0.40 4.81 16.60
N SER A 130 -0.17 4.16 15.57
CA SER A 130 0.06 2.74 15.32
C SER A 130 1.47 2.39 14.81
N LEU A 131 2.21 3.36 14.26
CA LEU A 131 3.58 3.15 13.80
C LEU A 131 4.62 3.37 14.89
N THR A 132 4.43 4.43 15.68
CA THR A 132 5.43 4.88 16.65
C THR A 132 5.12 4.39 18.07
N LEU A 133 3.89 3.97 18.32
CA LEU A 133 3.33 3.65 19.63
C LEU A 133 3.41 4.82 20.63
N ARG A 134 3.59 6.04 20.12
CA ARG A 134 3.60 7.26 20.92
C ARG A 134 2.19 7.75 21.19
N GLU A 135 1.96 8.26 22.38
CA GLU A 135 0.70 8.86 22.76
C GLU A 135 0.39 10.06 21.88
N ILE A 136 -0.85 10.11 21.37
CA ILE A 136 -1.37 11.23 20.60
C ILE A 136 -2.22 12.04 21.55
N GLU A 137 -1.83 13.30 21.80
CA GLU A 137 -2.68 14.24 22.49
C GLU A 137 -3.95 14.44 21.66
N LYS A 138 -5.11 14.28 22.30
CA LYS A 138 -6.37 14.62 21.65
C LYS A 138 -6.38 16.14 21.47
N THR A 139 -6.12 16.61 20.26
CA THR A 139 -6.53 17.95 19.87
C THR A 139 -8.05 17.96 19.92
N ASN A 140 -8.60 18.70 20.88
CA ASN A 140 -10.02 18.99 20.94
C ASN A 140 -10.32 19.99 19.83
N ASP A 141 -10.45 19.48 18.59
CA ASP A 141 -11.07 20.24 17.51
C ASP A 141 -12.57 19.98 17.62
N GLU A 142 -13.28 20.97 18.21
CA GLU A 142 -14.72 21.13 18.15
C GLU A 142 -15.18 21.44 16.72
#